data_e9c70de30fdd27dd2dc1efdacedd6080
#
_entry.id   e9c70de30fdd27dd2dc1efdacedd6080
#
_cell.length_a   1.000
_cell.length_b   1.000
_cell.length_c   1.000
_cell.angle_alpha   90.00
_cell.angle_beta   90.00
_cell.angle_gamma   90.00
#
_symmetry.space_group_name_H-M   'P 1'
#
loop_
_entity.id
_entity.type
_entity.pdbx_description
1 polymer ?
#
loop_
_entity_poly.entity_id
_entity_poly.type
_entity_poly.pdbx_seq_one_letter_code
_entity_poly.pdbx_strand_id
1 'polypeptide(L)'
;MIVFACVDDRMGMMFNNRRQSKDSVVIDKIFELSNNEPVFSSEYTQKLINNGKICNDFSTFNGLAFIEKPSDFFEDRIDQIYLFKWNRHYPSDDFFNIELSKFNLINTEEFVGSSHEKITLETYIRKDV
;
A
#
# COMPACT_ATOMS: atom_id res chain seq x y z
N MET A 1 12.61 -3.12 3.22
CA MET A 1 11.21 -3.53 2.97
C MET A 1 10.58 -2.62 1.94
N ILE A 2 9.86 -3.20 1.02
CA ILE A 2 9.08 -2.47 0.01
C ILE A 2 7.60 -2.60 0.36
N VAL A 3 6.90 -1.49 0.44
CA VAL A 3 5.51 -1.44 0.90
C VAL A 3 4.58 -1.03 -0.22
N PHE A 4 3.46 -1.75 -0.36
CA PHE A 4 2.30 -1.36 -1.15
C PHE A 4 1.22 -0.90 -0.18
N ALA A 5 0.58 0.23 -0.45
CA ALA A 5 -0.53 0.74 0.35
C ALA A 5 -1.52 1.51 -0.52
N CYS A 6 -2.78 1.60 -0.07
CA CYS A 6 -3.84 2.33 -0.74
C CYS A 6 -4.40 3.39 0.22
N VAL A 7 -4.67 4.59 -0.30
CA VAL A 7 -5.20 5.70 0.48
C VAL A 7 -6.30 6.45 -0.27
N ASP A 8 -7.20 7.09 0.49
CA ASP A 8 -8.19 8.00 -0.06
C ASP A 8 -7.63 9.44 -0.16
N ASP A 9 -8.50 10.41 -0.48
CA ASP A 9 -8.10 11.80 -0.69
C ASP A 9 -7.50 12.46 0.56
N ARG A 10 -7.75 11.93 1.75
CA ARG A 10 -7.22 12.45 3.02
C ARG A 10 -6.20 11.52 3.65
N MET A 11 -5.60 10.64 2.84
CA MET A 11 -4.65 9.63 3.32
C MET A 11 -5.27 8.61 4.27
N GLY A 12 -6.59 8.44 4.21
CA GLY A 12 -7.29 7.42 4.98
C GLY A 12 -7.00 6.03 4.43
N MET A 13 -6.95 5.04 5.31
CA MET A 13 -6.68 3.65 4.96
C MET A 13 -7.82 2.71 5.34
N MET A 14 -8.43 2.92 6.50
CA MET A 14 -9.46 2.04 7.04
C MET A 14 -10.56 2.81 7.72
N PHE A 15 -11.71 2.14 7.85
CA PHE A 15 -12.83 2.61 8.66
C PHE A 15 -13.44 1.42 9.38
N ASN A 16 -13.64 1.54 10.70
CA ASN A 16 -14.17 0.45 11.56
C ASN A 16 -13.41 -0.87 11.38
N ASN A 17 -12.08 -0.80 11.31
CA ASN A 17 -11.18 -1.94 11.10
C ASN A 17 -11.42 -2.69 9.79
N ARG A 18 -11.99 -2.01 8.78
CA ARG A 18 -12.22 -2.57 7.45
C ARG A 18 -11.56 -1.70 6.39
N ARG A 19 -11.12 -2.33 5.29
CA ARG A 19 -10.60 -1.55 4.16
C ARG A 19 -11.69 -0.67 3.58
N GLN A 20 -11.29 0.50 3.10
CA GLN A 20 -12.21 1.46 2.50
C GLN A 20 -12.74 1.00 1.15
N SER A 21 -11.89 0.36 0.37
CA SER A 21 -12.21 -0.05 -0.99
C SER A 21 -11.26 -1.13 -1.47
N LYS A 22 -11.60 -1.72 -2.60
CA LYS A 22 -10.73 -2.64 -3.33
C LYS A 22 -10.95 -2.46 -4.82
N ASP A 23 -9.96 -2.86 -5.61
CA ASP A 23 -10.01 -2.73 -7.06
C ASP A 23 -9.14 -3.82 -7.68
N SER A 24 -9.71 -4.59 -8.60
CA SER A 24 -8.99 -5.71 -9.20
C SER A 24 -7.79 -5.26 -10.03
N VAL A 25 -7.85 -4.08 -10.62
CA VAL A 25 -6.72 -3.54 -11.41
C VAL A 25 -5.55 -3.20 -10.48
N VAL A 26 -5.83 -2.68 -9.27
CA VAL A 26 -4.79 -2.43 -8.27
C VAL A 26 -4.14 -3.75 -7.85
N ILE A 27 -4.94 -4.80 -7.61
CA ILE A 27 -4.41 -6.11 -7.23
C ILE A 27 -3.53 -6.68 -8.34
N ASP A 28 -3.96 -6.57 -9.60
CA ASP A 28 -3.16 -7.00 -10.75
C ASP A 28 -1.85 -6.20 -10.84
N LYS A 29 -1.91 -4.90 -10.56
CA LYS A 29 -0.72 -4.03 -10.58
C LYS A 29 0.28 -4.42 -9.50
N ILE A 30 -0.20 -4.73 -8.29
CA ILE A 30 0.64 -5.23 -7.20
C ILE A 30 1.31 -6.53 -7.60
N PHE A 31 0.56 -7.46 -8.20
CA PHE A 31 1.11 -8.74 -8.68
C PHE A 31 2.21 -8.50 -9.72
N GLU A 32 1.96 -7.63 -10.69
CA GLU A 32 2.92 -7.25 -11.73
C GLU A 32 4.20 -6.67 -11.13
N LEU A 33 4.06 -5.68 -10.23
CA LEU A 33 5.19 -5.00 -9.60
C LEU A 33 5.97 -5.92 -8.65
N SER A 34 5.35 -6.95 -8.12
CA SER A 34 6.01 -7.92 -7.24
C SER A 34 6.98 -8.84 -7.99
N ASN A 35 6.86 -8.91 -9.32
CA ASN A 35 7.71 -9.74 -10.18
C ASN A 35 7.75 -11.21 -9.71
N ASN A 36 6.59 -11.77 -9.40
CA ASN A 36 6.37 -13.13 -8.89
C ASN A 36 6.95 -13.41 -7.48
N GLU A 37 7.50 -12.39 -6.82
CA GLU A 37 7.90 -12.54 -5.42
C GLU A 37 6.65 -12.57 -4.53
N PRO A 38 6.67 -13.29 -3.41
CA PRO A 38 5.53 -13.29 -2.49
C PRO A 38 5.33 -11.91 -1.86
N VAL A 39 4.07 -11.49 -1.76
CA VAL A 39 3.69 -10.25 -1.08
C VAL A 39 3.10 -10.62 0.27
N PHE A 40 3.74 -10.15 1.34
CA PHE A 40 3.34 -10.48 2.70
C PHE A 40 2.34 -9.47 3.25
N SER A 41 1.41 -9.95 4.04
CA SER A 41 0.37 -9.10 4.63
C SER A 41 -0.22 -9.76 5.87
N SER A 42 -1.09 -9.02 6.58
CA SER A 42 -1.88 -9.61 7.66
C SER A 42 -2.82 -10.70 7.12
N GLU A 43 -3.34 -11.53 8.01
CA GLU A 43 -4.29 -12.57 7.64
C GLU A 43 -5.53 -12.00 6.94
N TYR A 44 -6.01 -10.85 7.43
CA TYR A 44 -7.16 -10.15 6.83
C TYR A 44 -6.92 -9.78 5.36
N THR A 45 -5.71 -9.37 5.02
CA THR A 45 -5.35 -8.87 3.70
C THR A 45 -4.90 -9.97 2.74
N GLN A 46 -4.36 -11.06 3.26
CA GLN A 46 -3.72 -12.10 2.46
C GLN A 46 -4.62 -12.68 1.37
N LYS A 47 -5.90 -12.83 1.65
CA LYS A 47 -6.87 -13.40 0.68
C LYS A 47 -7.09 -12.50 -0.54
N LEU A 48 -6.76 -11.21 -0.44
CA LEU A 48 -6.93 -10.25 -1.51
C LEU A 48 -5.82 -10.35 -2.56
N ILE A 49 -4.66 -10.85 -2.19
CA ILE A 49 -3.45 -10.84 -3.01
C ILE A 49 -3.20 -12.24 -3.60
N ASN A 50 -3.00 -12.31 -4.94
CA ASN A 50 -2.85 -13.59 -5.64
C ASN A 50 -1.63 -14.38 -5.17
N ASN A 51 -0.52 -13.70 -4.92
CA ASN A 51 0.74 -14.28 -4.44
C ASN A 51 0.99 -13.91 -2.97
N GLY A 52 -0.07 -13.75 -2.19
CA GLY A 52 -0.02 -13.32 -0.81
C GLY A 52 0.45 -14.40 0.15
N LYS A 53 1.24 -13.98 1.15
CA LYS A 53 1.62 -14.80 2.30
C LYS A 53 1.39 -14.02 3.58
N ILE A 54 1.15 -14.71 4.68
CA ILE A 54 0.85 -14.10 5.97
C ILE A 54 2.13 -13.72 6.70
N CYS A 55 2.16 -12.48 7.21
CA CYS A 55 3.14 -12.02 8.18
C CYS A 55 2.39 -11.24 9.27
N ASN A 56 2.57 -11.63 10.53
CA ASN A 56 1.85 -11.03 11.66
C ASN A 56 2.65 -9.94 12.38
N ASP A 57 3.94 -9.84 12.10
CA ASP A 57 4.80 -8.84 12.73
C ASP A 57 5.85 -8.37 11.71
N PHE A 58 5.72 -7.11 11.29
CA PHE A 58 6.61 -6.50 10.31
C PHE A 58 7.83 -5.79 10.93
N SER A 59 7.98 -5.85 12.26
CA SER A 59 9.06 -5.11 12.96
C SER A 59 10.47 -5.51 12.52
N THR A 60 10.64 -6.76 12.10
CA THR A 60 11.93 -7.29 11.59
C THR A 60 11.83 -7.79 10.16
N PHE A 61 10.68 -7.58 9.52
CA PHE A 61 10.40 -8.09 8.18
C PHE A 61 11.24 -7.37 7.13
N ASN A 62 11.71 -8.12 6.14
CA ASN A 62 12.35 -7.58 4.94
C ASN A 62 11.77 -8.31 3.72
N GLY A 63 11.35 -7.55 2.69
CA GLY A 63 10.70 -8.10 1.51
C GLY A 63 9.58 -7.19 1.04
N LEU A 64 8.58 -7.77 0.34
CA LEU A 64 7.42 -7.05 -0.17
C LEU A 64 6.24 -7.21 0.78
N ALA A 65 5.59 -6.12 1.14
CA ALA A 65 4.44 -6.14 2.04
C ALA A 65 3.30 -5.27 1.50
N PHE A 66 2.06 -5.77 1.58
CA PHE A 66 0.87 -4.95 1.37
C PHE A 66 0.27 -4.64 2.73
N ILE A 67 0.33 -3.38 3.12
CA ILE A 67 -0.09 -2.92 4.44
C ILE A 67 -1.37 -2.11 4.32
N GLU A 68 -2.42 -2.58 5.00
CA GLU A 68 -3.71 -1.89 5.07
C GLU A 68 -3.95 -1.24 6.44
N LYS A 69 -3.17 -1.59 7.45
CA LYS A 69 -3.36 -1.14 8.83
C LYS A 69 -2.19 -0.26 9.26
N PRO A 70 -2.43 1.00 9.66
CA PRO A 70 -1.32 1.91 10.00
C PRO A 70 -0.36 1.38 11.06
N SER A 71 -0.87 0.58 12.02
CA SER A 71 -0.04 0.01 13.08
C SER A 71 0.97 -1.03 12.59
N ASP A 72 0.83 -1.53 11.35
CA ASP A 72 1.77 -2.48 10.78
C ASP A 72 2.96 -1.80 10.09
N PHE A 73 2.94 -0.47 9.96
CA PHE A 73 4.06 0.27 9.42
C PHE A 73 5.19 0.40 10.45
N PHE A 74 6.39 0.08 10.01
CA PHE A 74 7.64 0.35 10.73
C PHE A 74 8.50 1.22 9.82
N GLU A 75 8.33 2.53 9.93
CA GLU A 75 8.87 3.51 8.99
C GLU A 75 10.37 3.34 8.73
N ASP A 76 11.15 3.09 9.79
CA ASP A 76 12.61 2.96 9.67
C ASP A 76 13.05 1.78 8.81
N ARG A 77 12.17 0.82 8.57
CA ARG A 77 12.48 -0.36 7.76
C ARG A 77 12.06 -0.24 6.32
N ILE A 78 11.35 0.83 5.97
CA ILE A 78 10.80 1.01 4.63
C ILE A 78 11.81 1.67 3.72
N ASP A 79 12.16 1.01 2.62
CA ASP A 79 13.07 1.53 1.60
C ASP A 79 12.31 2.15 0.44
N GLN A 80 11.15 1.60 0.11
CA GLN A 80 10.35 2.01 -1.04
C GLN A 80 8.87 1.86 -0.75
N ILE A 81 8.07 2.78 -1.27
CA ILE A 81 6.61 2.77 -1.13
C ILE A 81 5.98 2.87 -2.51
N TYR A 82 5.07 1.95 -2.80
CA TYR A 82 4.10 2.06 -3.88
C TYR A 82 2.78 2.49 -3.27
N LEU A 83 2.41 3.77 -3.46
CA LEU A 83 1.22 4.34 -2.87
C LEU A 83 0.14 4.51 -3.93
N PHE A 84 -0.94 3.75 -3.80
CA PHE A 84 -2.11 3.84 -4.68
C PHE A 84 -3.11 4.82 -4.07
N LYS A 85 -3.48 5.84 -4.84
CA LYS A 85 -4.49 6.81 -4.44
C LYS A 85 -5.78 6.51 -5.16
N TRP A 86 -6.85 6.24 -4.40
CA TRP A 86 -8.18 5.98 -4.96
C TRP A 86 -8.76 7.18 -5.71
N ASN A 87 -8.32 8.39 -5.37
CA ASN A 87 -8.85 9.65 -5.86
C ASN A 87 -10.35 9.77 -5.56
N ARG A 88 -10.71 9.30 -4.38
CA ARG A 88 -12.05 9.38 -3.80
C ARG A 88 -11.96 9.68 -2.32
N HIS A 89 -13.06 10.21 -1.79
CA HIS A 89 -13.24 10.46 -0.36
C HIS A 89 -14.05 9.30 0.23
N TYR A 90 -13.50 8.64 1.23
CA TYR A 90 -14.17 7.58 1.97
C TYR A 90 -14.22 7.93 3.46
N PRO A 91 -15.17 7.38 4.24
CA PRO A 91 -15.07 7.46 5.69
C PRO A 91 -13.75 6.82 6.15
N SER A 92 -13.06 7.47 7.09
CA SER A 92 -11.76 7.02 7.58
C SER A 92 -11.63 7.30 9.06
N ASP A 93 -11.10 6.33 9.81
CA ASP A 93 -10.69 6.52 11.21
C ASP A 93 -9.24 6.06 11.45
N ASP A 94 -8.62 5.45 10.45
CA ASP A 94 -7.20 5.10 10.44
C ASP A 94 -6.54 5.71 9.20
N PHE A 95 -5.36 6.31 9.37
CA PHE A 95 -4.69 7.08 8.33
C PHE A 95 -3.26 6.60 8.09
N PHE A 96 -2.82 6.76 6.84
CA PHE A 96 -1.43 6.55 6.46
C PHE A 96 -0.55 7.53 7.25
N ASN A 97 0.39 7.01 8.03
CA ASN A 97 1.13 7.78 9.01
C ASN A 97 2.64 7.85 8.73
N ILE A 98 3.05 7.48 7.53
CA ILE A 98 4.45 7.57 7.13
C ILE A 98 4.78 9.00 6.70
N GLU A 99 5.90 9.52 7.16
CA GLU A 99 6.38 10.86 6.80
C GLU A 99 7.02 10.82 5.41
N LEU A 100 6.24 11.16 4.38
CA LEU A 100 6.69 11.09 2.99
C LEU A 100 7.84 12.06 2.67
N SER A 101 8.06 13.08 3.51
CA SER A 101 9.20 13.99 3.34
C SER A 101 10.55 13.29 3.46
N LYS A 102 10.60 12.11 4.06
CA LYS A 102 11.82 11.27 4.14
C LYS A 102 12.07 10.46 2.88
N PHE A 103 11.20 10.57 1.89
CA PHE A 103 11.27 9.82 0.64
C PHE A 103 11.26 10.77 -0.55
N ASN A 104 11.81 10.30 -1.67
CA ASN A 104 11.73 10.99 -2.96
C ASN A 104 10.64 10.35 -3.80
N LEU A 105 9.73 11.18 -4.33
CA LEU A 105 8.77 10.74 -5.33
C LEU A 105 9.50 10.59 -6.66
N ILE A 106 9.63 9.37 -7.16
CA ILE A 106 10.41 9.08 -8.37
C ILE A 106 9.55 8.78 -9.59
N ASN A 107 8.29 8.44 -9.41
CA ASN A 107 7.38 8.14 -10.50
C ASN A 107 5.94 8.35 -10.10
N THR A 108 5.13 8.79 -11.05
CA THR A 108 3.68 8.92 -10.91
C THR A 108 3.02 8.34 -12.15
N GLU A 109 2.05 7.45 -11.97
CA GLU A 109 1.31 6.81 -13.04
C GLU A 109 -0.18 6.90 -12.73
N GLU A 110 -0.99 7.16 -13.76
CA GLU A 110 -2.44 7.17 -13.61
C GLU A 110 -3.04 6.07 -14.49
N PHE A 111 -4.06 5.39 -13.98
CA PHE A 111 -4.75 4.35 -14.73
C PHE A 111 -6.20 4.22 -14.29
N VAL A 112 -7.01 3.59 -15.17
CA VAL A 112 -8.41 3.31 -14.86
C VAL A 112 -8.50 2.02 -14.07
N GLY A 113 -9.20 2.07 -12.94
CA GLY A 113 -9.47 0.87 -12.13
C GLY A 113 -10.72 0.13 -12.59
N SER A 114 -11.00 -1.00 -11.95
CA SER A 114 -12.24 -1.77 -12.19
C SER A 114 -13.43 -1.14 -11.47
N SER A 115 -13.20 -0.48 -10.33
CA SER A 115 -14.24 0.15 -9.49
C SER A 115 -13.99 1.64 -9.28
N HIS A 116 -12.95 2.20 -9.87
CA HIS A 116 -12.54 3.59 -9.72
C HIS A 116 -12.21 4.16 -11.10
N GLU A 117 -12.67 5.39 -11.35
CA GLU A 117 -12.45 6.04 -12.65
C GLU A 117 -10.99 6.34 -12.92
N LYS A 118 -10.26 6.70 -11.86
CA LYS A 118 -8.86 7.08 -11.98
C LYS A 118 -8.13 6.76 -10.68
N ILE A 119 -7.07 5.97 -10.80
CA ILE A 119 -6.19 5.62 -9.69
C ILE A 119 -4.82 6.21 -10.00
N THR A 120 -4.20 6.83 -9.00
CA THR A 120 -2.84 7.36 -9.12
C THR A 120 -1.89 6.47 -8.32
N LEU A 121 -0.86 5.95 -8.98
CA LEU A 121 0.21 5.21 -8.32
C LEU A 121 1.43 6.11 -8.21
N GLU A 122 1.84 6.40 -6.98
CA GLU A 122 3.05 7.16 -6.68
C GLU A 122 4.11 6.21 -6.14
N THR A 123 5.32 6.29 -6.67
CA THR A 123 6.44 5.48 -6.23
C THR A 123 7.45 6.36 -5.49
N TYR A 124 7.73 6.00 -4.26
CA TYR A 124 8.65 6.72 -3.39
C TYR A 124 9.84 5.85 -3.03
N ILE A 125 11.02 6.44 -3.01
CA ILE A 125 12.25 5.78 -2.53
C ILE A 125 12.83 6.61 -1.39
N ARG A 126 13.29 5.94 -0.34
CA ARG A 126 13.90 6.61 0.81
C ARG A 126 15.08 7.45 0.37
N LYS A 127 15.15 8.67 0.89
CA LYS A 127 16.29 9.57 0.66
C LYS A 127 17.55 8.98 1.28
N ASP A 128 18.63 9.02 0.55
CA ASP A 128 19.95 8.75 1.11
C ASP A 128 20.34 9.90 2.04
N VAL A 129 20.88 9.56 3.16
CA VAL A 129 21.29 10.53 4.17
C VAL A 129 22.79 10.69 4.16
#